data_7c2bd318385fd66e6f3ecc14b8ad2949
#
_entry.id   7c2bd318385fd66e6f3ecc14b8ad2949
#
_cell.length_a   1.000
_cell.length_b   1.000
_cell.length_c   1.000
_cell.angle_alpha   90.00
_cell.angle_beta   90.00
_cell.angle_gamma   90.00
#
_symmetry.space_group_name_H-M   'P 1'
#
loop_
_entity.id
_entity.type
_entity.pdbx_description
1 polymer ?
#
loop_
_entity_poly.entity_id
_entity_poly.type
_entity_poly.pdbx_seq_one_letter_code
_entity_poly.pdbx_strand_id
1 'polypeptide(L)'
;MNMAVNKTIFSETLVADLMNKVRGKSSLAKLSAQEPIPFNGLKEFTFAMDKEIDIVAENGKKTEGGITVEPVTIVPIKFEYGARVSDEFMYAADDAKLQVLKAFNEGFAKKVAKGFDMAAFHGVNPRTGSASDVVGTNHFDNKVTQTVPYAAATCDENLDAIIAAVQGLSLIHI
;
A
#
# COMPACT_ATOMS: atom_id res chain seq x y z
N MET A 1 18.04 26.65 -16.35
CA MET A 1 18.14 27.29 -15.01
C MET A 1 17.86 26.22 -13.97
N ASN A 2 18.90 25.66 -13.35
CA ASN A 2 18.75 24.67 -12.27
C ASN A 2 18.28 25.42 -11.02
N MET A 3 17.00 25.27 -10.66
CA MET A 3 16.55 25.71 -9.35
C MET A 3 17.11 24.73 -8.32
N ALA A 4 18.12 25.18 -7.60
CA ALA A 4 18.56 24.52 -6.38
C ALA A 4 17.34 24.51 -5.44
N VAL A 5 16.77 23.33 -5.19
CA VAL A 5 15.73 23.16 -4.19
C VAL A 5 16.34 23.53 -2.85
N ASN A 6 15.94 24.68 -2.33
CA ASN A 6 16.44 25.17 -1.06
C ASN A 6 15.97 24.22 0.05
N LYS A 7 16.86 23.42 0.59
CA LYS A 7 16.58 22.41 1.64
C LYS A 7 15.88 22.98 2.88
N THR A 8 15.90 24.29 3.05
CA THR A 8 15.25 25.02 4.16
C THR A 8 13.72 25.10 4.06
N ILE A 9 13.12 24.84 2.90
CA ILE A 9 11.65 24.94 2.72
C ILE A 9 10.94 23.69 3.29
N PHE A 10 11.60 22.54 3.31
CA PHE A 10 11.06 21.31 3.84
C PHE A 10 11.78 20.91 5.12
N SER A 11 11.29 21.41 6.27
CA SER A 11 11.77 20.95 7.57
C SER A 11 11.38 19.47 7.78
N GLU A 12 12.18 18.74 8.57
CA GLU A 12 11.89 17.34 8.93
C GLU A 12 10.51 17.19 9.57
N THR A 13 10.08 18.18 10.34
CA THR A 13 8.75 18.23 10.97
C THR A 13 7.63 18.31 9.93
N LEU A 14 7.82 19.08 8.85
CA LEU A 14 6.84 19.20 7.77
C LEU A 14 6.71 17.88 6.97
N VAL A 15 7.82 17.21 6.74
CA VAL A 15 7.84 15.90 6.08
C VAL A 15 7.18 14.85 6.96
N ALA A 16 7.47 14.83 8.27
CA ALA A 16 6.83 13.91 9.20
C ALA A 16 5.31 14.14 9.30
N ASP A 17 4.87 15.40 9.34
CA ASP A 17 3.44 15.76 9.32
C ASP A 17 2.76 15.29 8.03
N LEU A 18 3.40 15.47 6.88
CA LEU A 18 2.91 14.99 5.59
C LEU A 18 2.73 13.46 5.60
N MET A 19 3.73 12.72 6.06
CA MET A 19 3.68 11.25 6.13
C MET A 19 2.57 10.77 7.06
N ASN A 20 2.40 11.40 8.21
CA ASN A 20 1.31 11.08 9.15
C ASN A 20 -0.07 11.36 8.54
N LYS A 21 -0.22 12.44 7.77
CA LYS A 21 -1.45 12.77 7.05
C LYS A 21 -1.77 11.76 5.94
N VAL A 22 -0.77 11.28 5.22
CA VAL A 22 -0.95 10.23 4.21
C VAL A 22 -1.41 8.94 4.87
N ARG A 23 -0.74 8.51 5.94
CA ARG A 23 -1.12 7.32 6.73
C ARG A 23 -2.56 7.38 7.23
N GLY A 24 -2.97 8.54 7.76
CA GLY A 24 -4.33 8.75 8.26
C GLY A 24 -5.44 8.72 7.20
N LYS A 25 -5.11 8.83 5.91
CA LYS A 25 -6.06 8.92 4.80
C LYS A 25 -6.08 7.71 3.88
N SER A 26 -5.02 6.90 3.86
CA SER A 26 -4.95 5.66 3.08
C SER A 26 -5.67 4.53 3.81
N SER A 27 -6.48 3.77 3.10
CA SER A 27 -7.17 2.58 3.62
C SER A 27 -6.18 1.46 3.89
N LEU A 28 -5.28 1.21 2.95
CA LEU A 28 -4.28 0.15 3.08
C LEU A 28 -3.31 0.44 4.23
N ALA A 29 -2.85 1.68 4.37
CA ALA A 29 -1.94 2.05 5.46
C ALA A 29 -2.56 1.94 6.87
N LYS A 30 -3.89 1.91 6.98
CA LYS A 30 -4.61 1.64 8.24
C LYS A 30 -4.77 0.16 8.52
N LEU A 31 -4.90 -0.66 7.49
CA LEU A 31 -5.15 -2.09 7.61
C LEU A 31 -3.86 -2.91 7.77
N SER A 32 -2.75 -2.40 7.26
CA SER A 32 -1.48 -3.11 7.19
C SER A 32 -0.43 -2.48 8.10
N ALA A 33 0.38 -3.31 8.75
CA ALA A 33 1.60 -2.86 9.38
C ALA A 33 2.56 -2.27 8.34
N GLN A 34 3.34 -1.27 8.75
CA GLN A 34 4.28 -0.59 7.87
C GLN A 34 5.70 -0.86 8.35
N GLU A 35 6.52 -1.35 7.44
CA GLU A 35 7.94 -1.55 7.66
C GLU A 35 8.75 -0.64 6.72
N PRO A 36 9.81 0.01 7.23
CA PRO A 36 10.70 0.79 6.39
C PRO A 36 11.52 -0.13 5.50
N ILE A 37 11.48 0.11 4.19
CA ILE A 37 12.32 -0.61 3.23
C ILE A 37 13.46 0.29 2.73
N PRO A 38 14.65 -0.26 2.41
CA PRO A 38 15.74 0.49 1.80
C PRO A 38 15.33 1.08 0.45
N PHE A 39 15.89 2.23 0.08
CA PHE A 39 15.61 2.89 -1.19
C PHE A 39 15.89 2.01 -2.42
N ASN A 40 16.85 1.11 -2.32
CA ASN A 40 17.22 0.18 -3.40
C ASN A 40 16.34 -1.07 -3.46
N GLY A 41 15.26 -1.12 -2.67
CA GLY A 41 14.39 -2.28 -2.53
C GLY A 41 14.91 -3.32 -1.52
N LEU A 42 14.14 -4.36 -1.33
CA LEU A 42 14.43 -5.46 -0.41
C LEU A 42 14.15 -6.78 -1.12
N LYS A 43 14.97 -7.78 -0.84
CA LYS A 43 14.71 -9.17 -1.24
C LYS A 43 14.29 -9.94 -0.01
N GLU A 44 13.11 -10.50 -0.07
CA GLU A 44 12.54 -11.37 0.96
C GLU A 44 12.28 -12.75 0.40
N PHE A 45 11.98 -13.70 1.28
CA PHE A 45 11.61 -15.03 0.90
C PHE A 45 10.25 -15.36 1.50
N THR A 46 9.35 -15.86 0.67
CA THR A 46 8.15 -16.54 1.17
C THR A 46 8.48 -17.99 1.46
N PHE A 47 7.91 -18.47 2.54
CA PHE A 47 8.15 -19.82 3.05
C PHE A 47 6.81 -20.53 3.13
N ALA A 48 6.69 -21.65 2.46
CA ALA A 48 5.49 -22.48 2.50
C ALA A 48 5.84 -23.93 2.84
N MET A 49 5.03 -24.56 3.68
CA MET A 49 5.06 -25.99 3.95
C MET A 49 3.99 -26.68 3.10
N ASP A 50 4.29 -27.83 2.55
CA ASP A 50 3.38 -28.58 1.68
C ASP A 50 2.41 -29.51 2.44
N LYS A 51 2.67 -29.74 3.73
CA LYS A 51 1.87 -30.63 4.57
C LYS A 51 1.58 -30.01 5.94
N GLU A 52 0.49 -30.47 6.51
CA GLU A 52 0.13 -30.16 7.88
C GLU A 52 1.02 -30.88 8.89
N ILE A 53 0.99 -30.42 10.16
CA ILE A 53 1.71 -31.03 11.27
C ILE A 53 1.03 -32.34 11.63
N ASP A 54 1.82 -33.40 11.77
CA ASP A 54 1.34 -34.71 12.17
C ASP A 54 1.47 -34.93 13.70
N ILE A 55 0.50 -35.59 14.29
CA ILE A 55 0.50 -36.02 15.70
C ILE A 55 1.05 -37.46 15.76
N VAL A 56 2.27 -37.58 16.23
CA VAL A 56 2.98 -38.86 16.23
C VAL A 56 3.03 -39.44 17.65
N ALA A 57 2.72 -40.74 17.79
CA ALA A 57 2.83 -41.43 19.05
C ALA A 57 4.29 -41.57 19.51
N GLU A 58 4.50 -41.84 20.81
CA GLU A 58 5.83 -42.12 21.34
C GLU A 58 6.47 -43.28 20.57
N ASN A 59 7.69 -43.06 20.05
CA ASN A 59 8.40 -43.98 19.14
C ASN A 59 7.79 -44.12 17.72
N GLY A 60 6.86 -43.26 17.32
CA GLY A 60 6.34 -43.20 15.97
C GLY A 60 7.39 -42.70 14.95
N LYS A 61 7.26 -43.11 13.69
CA LYS A 61 8.12 -42.62 12.61
C LYS A 61 7.79 -41.16 12.30
N LYS A 62 8.82 -40.31 12.18
CA LYS A 62 8.64 -38.92 11.74
C LYS A 62 8.06 -38.86 10.32
N THR A 63 7.06 -38.02 10.15
CA THR A 63 6.51 -37.69 8.85
C THR A 63 7.40 -36.64 8.14
N GLU A 64 7.63 -36.83 6.86
CA GLU A 64 8.42 -35.91 6.04
C GLU A 64 7.47 -34.95 5.32
N GLY A 65 7.79 -33.67 5.35
CA GLY A 65 7.16 -32.60 4.57
C GLY A 65 8.18 -31.90 3.70
N GLY A 66 7.73 -31.29 2.62
CA GLY A 66 8.53 -30.44 1.76
C GLY A 66 8.42 -28.96 2.19
N ILE A 67 9.44 -28.19 1.83
CA ILE A 67 9.52 -26.75 2.06
C ILE A 67 9.73 -26.08 0.71
N THR A 68 8.88 -25.12 0.40
CA THR A 68 9.07 -24.25 -0.76
C THR A 68 9.51 -22.87 -0.30
N VAL A 69 10.60 -22.37 -0.88
CA VAL A 69 11.14 -21.04 -0.61
C VAL A 69 11.16 -20.26 -1.93
N GLU A 70 10.37 -19.20 -2.01
CA GLU A 70 10.29 -18.36 -3.19
C GLU A 70 10.83 -16.96 -2.88
N PRO A 71 11.77 -16.43 -3.68
CA PRO A 71 12.28 -15.08 -3.49
C PRO A 71 11.24 -14.05 -3.95
N VAL A 72 10.95 -13.07 -3.10
CA VAL A 72 10.11 -11.92 -3.41
C VAL A 72 10.99 -10.68 -3.47
N THR A 73 10.96 -9.99 -4.59
CA THR A 73 11.67 -8.71 -4.75
C THR A 73 10.70 -7.57 -4.55
N ILE A 74 10.95 -6.75 -3.54
CA ILE A 74 10.19 -5.54 -3.24
C ILE A 74 10.89 -4.36 -3.88
N VAL A 75 10.22 -3.69 -4.82
CA VAL A 75 10.73 -2.52 -5.51
C VAL A 75 9.93 -1.29 -5.08
N PRO A 76 10.59 -0.20 -4.62
CA PRO A 76 9.90 1.02 -4.24
C PRO A 76 9.30 1.72 -5.45
N ILE A 77 8.09 2.24 -5.29
CA ILE A 77 7.36 3.02 -6.30
C ILE A 77 7.40 4.49 -5.90
N LYS A 78 7.72 5.37 -6.86
CA LYS A 78 7.78 6.80 -6.64
C LYS A 78 6.45 7.46 -7.02
N PHE A 79 5.88 8.20 -6.08
CA PHE A 79 4.78 9.13 -6.33
C PHE A 79 5.30 10.55 -6.36
N GLU A 80 4.94 11.31 -7.40
CA GLU A 80 5.34 12.71 -7.49
C GLU A 80 4.18 13.60 -7.95
N TYR A 81 4.20 14.84 -7.50
CA TYR A 81 3.29 15.87 -7.91
C TYR A 81 4.01 17.22 -7.92
N GLY A 82 3.95 17.93 -9.03
CA GLY A 82 4.53 19.25 -9.18
C GLY A 82 3.44 20.31 -9.31
N ALA A 83 3.60 21.43 -8.61
CA ALA A 83 2.78 22.62 -8.78
C ALA A 83 3.66 23.81 -9.17
N ARG A 84 3.12 24.69 -10.02
CA ARG A 84 3.73 25.99 -10.30
C ARG A 84 3.08 27.03 -9.41
N VAL A 85 3.89 27.94 -8.90
CA VAL A 85 3.44 29.12 -8.16
C VAL A 85 3.76 30.36 -8.98
N SER A 86 2.95 31.41 -8.82
CA SER A 86 3.19 32.68 -9.50
C SER A 86 4.33 33.48 -8.87
N ASP A 87 4.88 34.41 -9.61
CA ASP A 87 5.93 35.29 -9.09
C ASP A 87 5.43 36.16 -7.93
N GLU A 88 4.14 36.55 -7.95
CA GLU A 88 3.52 37.29 -6.85
C GLU A 88 3.54 36.48 -5.54
N PHE A 89 3.38 35.17 -5.61
CA PHE A 89 3.49 34.29 -4.45
C PHE A 89 4.91 34.32 -3.85
N MET A 90 5.94 34.43 -4.68
CA MET A 90 7.33 34.52 -4.21
C MET A 90 7.58 35.79 -3.39
N TYR A 91 6.86 36.87 -3.69
CA TYR A 91 6.96 38.15 -2.97
C TYR A 91 5.91 38.31 -1.86
N ALA A 92 5.00 37.37 -1.66
CA ALA A 92 4.01 37.40 -0.59
C ALA A 92 4.68 37.35 0.81
N ALA A 93 3.94 37.80 1.82
CA ALA A 93 4.37 37.70 3.21
C ALA A 93 4.56 36.25 3.64
N ASP A 94 5.49 35.98 4.55
CA ASP A 94 5.87 34.62 4.96
C ASP A 94 4.71 33.85 5.58
N ASP A 95 3.81 34.51 6.32
CA ASP A 95 2.59 33.88 6.86
C ASP A 95 1.65 33.39 5.77
N ALA A 96 1.49 34.16 4.70
CA ALA A 96 0.66 33.77 3.53
C ALA A 96 1.29 32.57 2.80
N LYS A 97 2.62 32.59 2.61
CA LYS A 97 3.36 31.45 2.05
C LYS A 97 3.17 30.18 2.89
N LEU A 98 3.27 30.30 4.21
CA LEU A 98 3.11 29.17 5.13
C LEU A 98 1.70 28.56 5.05
N GLN A 99 0.66 29.39 4.98
CA GLN A 99 -0.72 28.93 4.85
C GLN A 99 -0.95 28.15 3.54
N VAL A 100 -0.42 28.69 2.42
CA VAL A 100 -0.52 28.02 1.11
C VAL A 100 0.25 26.69 1.12
N LEU A 101 1.43 26.63 1.71
CA LEU A 101 2.21 25.40 1.85
C LEU A 101 1.48 24.35 2.70
N LYS A 102 0.83 24.76 3.80
CA LYS A 102 0.01 23.86 4.62
C LYS A 102 -1.18 23.29 3.82
N ALA A 103 -1.90 24.15 3.11
CA ALA A 103 -3.02 23.74 2.25
C ALA A 103 -2.57 22.81 1.12
N PHE A 104 -1.42 23.12 0.49
CA PHE A 104 -0.82 22.26 -0.51
C PHE A 104 -0.48 20.88 0.06
N ASN A 105 0.15 20.81 1.22
CA ASN A 105 0.49 19.56 1.89
C ASN A 105 -0.75 18.72 2.21
N GLU A 106 -1.85 19.35 2.64
CA GLU A 106 -3.11 18.63 2.88
C GLU A 106 -3.70 18.06 1.59
N GLY A 107 -3.73 18.85 0.54
CA GLY A 107 -4.18 18.42 -0.79
C GLY A 107 -3.30 17.30 -1.35
N PHE A 108 -1.98 17.45 -1.22
CA PHE A 108 -1.00 16.46 -1.65
C PHE A 108 -1.17 15.14 -0.88
N ALA A 109 -1.29 15.20 0.46
CA ALA A 109 -1.50 14.01 1.28
C ALA A 109 -2.77 13.22 0.88
N LYS A 110 -3.88 13.93 0.57
CA LYS A 110 -5.09 13.27 0.06
C LYS A 110 -4.87 12.58 -1.28
N LYS A 111 -4.16 13.25 -2.19
CA LYS A 111 -3.88 12.71 -3.54
C LYS A 111 -2.93 11.52 -3.47
N VAL A 112 -1.88 11.59 -2.65
CA VAL A 112 -0.93 10.49 -2.48
C VAL A 112 -1.62 9.29 -1.83
N ALA A 113 -2.40 9.49 -0.76
CA ALA A 113 -3.12 8.40 -0.10
C ALA A 113 -4.07 7.68 -1.06
N LYS A 114 -4.88 8.44 -1.82
CA LYS A 114 -5.75 7.87 -2.85
C LYS A 114 -4.95 7.16 -3.94
N GLY A 115 -3.86 7.77 -4.41
CA GLY A 115 -3.02 7.20 -5.45
C GLY A 115 -2.33 5.92 -5.02
N PHE A 116 -1.88 5.87 -3.77
CA PHE A 116 -1.30 4.68 -3.17
C PHE A 116 -2.33 3.54 -3.11
N ASP A 117 -3.53 3.81 -2.59
CA ASP A 117 -4.61 2.82 -2.53
C ASP A 117 -4.98 2.32 -3.94
N MET A 118 -5.14 3.22 -4.94
CA MET A 118 -5.44 2.83 -6.31
C MET A 118 -4.35 1.96 -6.95
N ALA A 119 -3.08 2.31 -6.72
CA ALA A 119 -1.96 1.54 -7.24
C ALA A 119 -1.86 0.17 -6.57
N ALA A 120 -2.02 0.12 -5.24
CA ALA A 120 -1.89 -1.11 -4.47
C ALA A 120 -3.06 -2.09 -4.71
N PHE A 121 -4.30 -1.61 -4.74
CA PHE A 121 -5.45 -2.48 -4.94
C PHE A 121 -5.63 -2.88 -6.41
N HIS A 122 -5.55 -1.92 -7.33
CA HIS A 122 -5.96 -2.11 -8.73
C HIS A 122 -4.81 -2.03 -9.75
N GLY A 123 -3.58 -1.73 -9.32
CA GLY A 123 -2.45 -1.56 -10.25
C GLY A 123 -2.60 -0.36 -11.20
N VAL A 124 -3.44 0.62 -10.87
CA VAL A 124 -3.81 1.74 -11.72
C VAL A 124 -2.94 2.96 -11.43
N ASN A 125 -2.47 3.63 -12.48
CA ASN A 125 -1.84 4.94 -12.35
C ASN A 125 -2.93 5.99 -12.03
N PRO A 126 -2.88 6.66 -10.87
CA PRO A 126 -3.95 7.58 -10.44
C PRO A 126 -4.13 8.80 -11.33
N ARG A 127 -3.12 9.15 -12.14
CA ARG A 127 -3.19 10.30 -13.06
C ARG A 127 -3.93 9.97 -14.35
N THR A 128 -3.67 8.81 -14.92
CA THR A 128 -4.23 8.38 -16.22
C THR A 128 -5.51 7.56 -16.06
N GLY A 129 -5.72 6.94 -14.91
CA GLY A 129 -6.81 5.99 -14.69
C GLY A 129 -6.61 4.64 -15.39
N SER A 130 -5.43 4.40 -15.97
CA SER A 130 -5.08 3.19 -16.70
C SER A 130 -4.12 2.32 -15.90
N ALA A 131 -3.98 1.05 -16.27
CA ALA A 131 -2.99 0.16 -15.66
C ALA A 131 -1.58 0.77 -15.72
N SER A 132 -0.82 0.56 -14.65
CA SER A 132 0.54 1.09 -14.50
C SER A 132 1.57 0.03 -14.81
N ASP A 133 2.39 0.24 -15.82
CA ASP A 133 3.49 -0.66 -16.16
C ASP A 133 4.52 -0.78 -15.02
N VAL A 134 4.64 0.28 -14.20
CA VAL A 134 5.57 0.31 -13.05
C VAL A 134 5.08 -0.62 -11.93
N VAL A 135 3.77 -0.69 -11.69
CA VAL A 135 3.17 -1.62 -10.72
C VAL A 135 3.10 -3.03 -11.31
N GLY A 136 2.82 -3.13 -12.60
CA GLY A 136 2.68 -4.40 -13.31
C GLY A 136 1.61 -5.29 -12.67
N THR A 137 1.96 -6.53 -12.37
CA THR A 137 1.09 -7.52 -11.71
C THR A 137 1.16 -7.50 -10.17
N ASN A 138 1.91 -6.55 -9.57
CA ASN A 138 2.12 -6.48 -8.14
C ASN A 138 1.05 -5.63 -7.45
N HIS A 139 -0.21 -6.01 -7.59
CA HIS A 139 -1.37 -5.39 -6.95
C HIS A 139 -2.38 -6.45 -6.48
N PHE A 140 -3.26 -6.07 -5.56
CA PHE A 140 -4.18 -7.02 -4.92
C PHE A 140 -5.09 -7.72 -5.92
N ASP A 141 -5.73 -7.01 -6.85
CA ASP A 141 -6.66 -7.62 -7.82
C ASP A 141 -6.01 -8.73 -8.65
N ASN A 142 -4.70 -8.65 -8.88
CA ASN A 142 -3.96 -9.67 -9.62
C ASN A 142 -3.48 -10.83 -8.73
N LYS A 143 -3.26 -10.58 -7.44
CA LYS A 143 -2.75 -11.57 -6.49
C LYS A 143 -3.85 -12.32 -5.74
N VAL A 144 -5.07 -11.79 -5.71
CA VAL A 144 -6.21 -12.43 -5.06
C VAL A 144 -6.66 -13.64 -5.85
N THR A 145 -6.70 -14.79 -5.19
CA THR A 145 -7.16 -16.06 -5.76
C THR A 145 -8.62 -16.35 -5.47
N GLN A 146 -9.19 -15.72 -4.43
CA GLN A 146 -10.57 -15.92 -4.02
C GLN A 146 -11.39 -14.67 -4.26
N THR A 147 -12.45 -14.79 -5.02
CA THR A 147 -13.38 -13.71 -5.36
C THR A 147 -14.80 -14.10 -5.03
N VAL A 148 -15.56 -13.18 -4.48
CA VAL A 148 -17.02 -13.32 -4.28
C VAL A 148 -17.71 -12.46 -5.33
N PRO A 149 -18.50 -13.05 -6.24
CA PRO A 149 -19.23 -12.29 -7.25
C PRO A 149 -20.29 -11.41 -6.58
N TYR A 150 -20.33 -10.14 -6.96
CA TYR A 150 -21.31 -9.19 -6.44
C TYR A 150 -22.63 -9.27 -7.23
N ALA A 151 -23.76 -9.46 -6.53
CA ALA A 151 -25.10 -9.40 -7.09
C ALA A 151 -25.88 -8.22 -6.48
N ALA A 152 -26.22 -7.21 -7.30
CA ALA A 152 -26.81 -5.95 -6.82
C ALA A 152 -28.19 -6.12 -6.16
N ALA A 153 -28.93 -7.18 -6.49
CA ALA A 153 -30.27 -7.43 -5.97
C ALA A 153 -30.32 -8.11 -4.59
N THR A 154 -29.20 -8.66 -4.12
CA THR A 154 -29.14 -9.54 -2.94
C THR A 154 -27.99 -9.15 -2.02
N CYS A 155 -28.14 -7.99 -1.36
CA CYS A 155 -27.12 -7.45 -0.48
C CYS A 155 -26.77 -8.40 0.68
N ASP A 156 -27.77 -9.00 1.30
CA ASP A 156 -27.58 -9.92 2.43
C ASP A 156 -26.86 -11.19 2.00
N GLU A 157 -27.20 -11.76 0.83
CA GLU A 157 -26.53 -12.93 0.29
C GLU A 157 -25.06 -12.63 -0.09
N ASN A 158 -24.76 -11.40 -0.54
CA ASN A 158 -23.37 -10.99 -0.77
C ASN A 158 -22.56 -10.95 0.53
N LEU A 159 -23.16 -10.45 1.63
CA LEU A 159 -22.51 -10.44 2.94
C LEU A 159 -22.28 -11.85 3.46
N ASP A 160 -23.27 -12.72 3.36
CA ASP A 160 -23.16 -14.12 3.78
C ASP A 160 -22.08 -14.86 2.95
N ALA A 161 -22.01 -14.60 1.64
CA ALA A 161 -20.97 -15.15 0.78
C ALA A 161 -19.57 -14.67 1.15
N ILE A 162 -19.42 -13.39 1.52
CA ILE A 162 -18.14 -12.84 2.01
C ILE A 162 -17.75 -13.50 3.34
N ILE A 163 -18.68 -13.62 4.28
CA ILE A 163 -18.46 -14.26 5.58
C ILE A 163 -18.05 -15.71 5.38
N ALA A 164 -18.75 -16.47 4.56
CA ALA A 164 -18.43 -17.86 4.24
C ALA A 164 -17.05 -17.99 3.58
N ALA A 165 -16.69 -17.08 2.67
CA ALA A 165 -15.38 -17.06 2.04
C ALA A 165 -14.26 -16.82 3.05
N VAL A 166 -14.44 -15.86 3.99
CA VAL A 166 -13.46 -15.59 5.06
C VAL A 166 -13.36 -16.75 6.02
N GLN A 167 -14.48 -17.38 6.39
CA GLN A 167 -14.47 -18.57 7.26
C GLN A 167 -13.78 -19.76 6.60
N GLY A 168 -13.96 -19.93 5.28
CA GLY A 168 -13.28 -20.97 4.52
C GLY A 168 -11.75 -20.79 4.41
N LEU A 169 -11.26 -19.55 4.53
CA LEU A 169 -9.83 -19.26 4.63
C LEU A 169 -9.26 -19.49 6.04
N SER A 170 -10.12 -19.45 7.06
CA SER A 170 -9.72 -19.69 8.44
C SER A 170 -9.61 -21.18 8.67
N LEU A 171 -8.40 -21.70 8.71
CA LEU A 171 -8.10 -23.06 9.15
C LEU A 171 -8.34 -23.27 10.67
N ILE A 172 -8.76 -22.22 11.36
CA ILE A 172 -9.10 -22.30 12.78
C ILE A 172 -10.59 -22.64 12.90
N HIS A 173 -10.90 -23.88 12.66
CA HIS A 173 -12.13 -24.47 13.19
C HIS A 173 -11.86 -24.85 14.64
N ILE A 174 -12.21 -23.97 15.52
CA ILE A 174 -12.32 -24.31 16.95
C ILE A 174 -13.70 -24.91 17.16
#